data_262db2e97fd56c993b6487bafcbddc5f
#
_entry.id   262db2e97fd56c993b6487bafcbddc5f
#
_cell.length_a   1.000
_cell.length_b   1.000
_cell.length_c   1.000
_cell.angle_alpha   90.00
_cell.angle_beta   90.00
_cell.angle_gamma   90.00
#
_symmetry.space_group_name_H-M   'P 1'
#
loop_
_entity.id
_entity.type
_entity.pdbx_description
1 polymer ?
#
loop_
_entity_poly.entity_id
_entity_poly.type
_entity_poly.pdbx_seq_one_letter_code
_entity_poly.pdbx_strand_id
1 'polypeptide(L)'
;MVLNYIWIGFFLIAFAIAALKLVFMGDYDVFPAMMDSTFSSSKTAFEISLGLTGVLSLWLGVMKVGEKGGVVNVLAKLLSPIFTKLFPDIPKGHPVTGSIFMNIAANMLGLDNAATPLGLKAMEQMQELNTKKDTASNSMIMFLVLNTSGLTLIPVSIMVYRAQMNAAQPTDIFIPILLATFFSTLAGIIITSLYQHINLINKTMLLTLGGACAVVAAIIWGFSQMDPDTMNRVSTTVANILLMTIICGFILAGVRKKVNVYDAFIEGAKDGFQTAVRIIPYLIAILVGIGVFRASGAMDMLIGGIRWCVEATGTNAEWVDALPTALMKPLSGSGARGMMVDAMTTYGADSFAGRLSCVFQGSTDTTFYILAVYFGSVGIKHTRHAVNCGLLADLAGVIAAIFICYLFFG
;
A
#
# COMPACT_ATOMS: atom_id res chain seq x y z
N MET A 1 17.33 -7.39 1.78
CA MET A 1 18.36 -7.30 2.85
C MET A 1 17.82 -6.65 4.13
N VAL A 2 17.12 -5.48 4.07
CA VAL A 2 16.63 -4.80 5.29
C VAL A 2 15.68 -5.66 6.12
N LEU A 3 14.68 -6.29 5.49
CA LEU A 3 13.74 -7.18 6.17
C LEU A 3 14.44 -8.32 6.93
N ASN A 4 15.54 -8.85 6.41
CA ASN A 4 16.32 -9.88 7.08
C ASN A 4 16.88 -9.40 8.44
N TYR A 5 17.43 -8.18 8.49
CA TYR A 5 17.94 -7.60 9.74
C TYR A 5 16.82 -7.29 10.74
N ILE A 6 15.68 -6.81 10.25
CA ILE A 6 14.50 -6.56 11.09
C ILE A 6 13.99 -7.88 11.69
N TRP A 7 13.86 -8.90 10.86
CA TRP A 7 13.41 -10.22 11.31
C TRP A 7 14.34 -10.86 12.34
N ILE A 8 15.66 -10.80 12.09
CA ILE A 8 16.68 -11.20 13.07
C ILE A 8 16.54 -10.37 14.36
N GLY A 9 16.35 -9.06 14.22
CA GLY A 9 16.16 -8.15 15.34
C GLY A 9 14.97 -8.53 16.22
N PHE A 10 13.84 -8.95 15.65
CA PHE A 10 12.67 -9.39 16.42
C PHE A 10 13.02 -10.51 17.38
N PHE A 11 13.78 -11.51 16.97
CA PHE A 11 14.14 -12.64 17.84
C PHE A 11 15.25 -12.27 18.83
N LEU A 12 16.33 -11.63 18.37
CA LEU A 12 17.47 -11.34 19.23
C LEU A 12 17.16 -10.30 20.31
N ILE A 13 16.45 -9.24 19.95
CA ILE A 13 16.02 -8.22 20.93
C ILE A 13 15.00 -8.80 21.89
N ALA A 14 14.02 -9.58 21.38
CA ALA A 14 13.05 -10.25 22.24
C ALA A 14 13.72 -11.18 23.25
N PHE A 15 14.69 -11.98 22.79
CA PHE A 15 15.46 -12.86 23.68
C PHE A 15 16.25 -12.08 24.73
N ALA A 16 16.91 -11.00 24.35
CA ALA A 16 17.66 -10.16 25.27
C ALA A 16 16.77 -9.52 26.35
N ILE A 17 15.61 -8.98 25.94
CA ILE A 17 14.64 -8.39 26.88
C ILE A 17 14.05 -9.46 27.80
N ALA A 18 13.70 -10.63 27.27
CA ALA A 18 13.21 -11.75 28.07
C ALA A 18 14.25 -12.23 29.10
N ALA A 19 15.52 -12.32 28.71
CA ALA A 19 16.61 -12.66 29.61
C ALA A 19 16.77 -11.61 30.73
N LEU A 20 16.69 -10.31 30.38
CA LEU A 20 16.75 -9.24 31.39
C LEU A 20 15.55 -9.31 32.36
N LYS A 21 14.33 -9.56 31.87
CA LYS A 21 13.15 -9.74 32.70
C LYS A 21 13.29 -10.92 33.63
N LEU A 22 13.78 -12.08 33.12
CA LEU A 22 14.02 -13.26 33.95
C LEU A 22 15.02 -12.98 35.07
N VAL A 23 16.17 -12.37 34.74
CA VAL A 23 17.27 -12.19 35.69
C VAL A 23 16.97 -11.08 36.72
N PHE A 24 16.44 -9.94 36.28
CA PHE A 24 16.27 -8.77 37.12
C PHE A 24 14.87 -8.61 37.72
N MET A 25 13.84 -9.17 37.07
CA MET A 25 12.45 -9.05 37.53
C MET A 25 11.89 -10.38 38.02
N GLY A 26 12.60 -11.51 37.83
CA GLY A 26 12.12 -12.85 38.22
C GLY A 26 10.92 -13.31 37.40
N ASP A 27 10.76 -12.81 36.15
CA ASP A 27 9.67 -13.18 35.28
C ASP A 27 9.96 -14.52 34.59
N TYR A 28 9.49 -15.61 35.21
CA TYR A 28 9.65 -16.97 34.67
C TYR A 28 8.68 -17.30 33.55
N ASP A 29 7.63 -16.49 33.35
CA ASP A 29 6.56 -16.77 32.36
C ASP A 29 6.90 -16.19 30.97
N VAL A 30 7.89 -15.30 30.87
CA VAL A 30 8.23 -14.64 29.61
C VAL A 30 8.67 -15.61 28.50
N PHE A 31 9.51 -16.61 28.81
CA PHE A 31 9.94 -17.59 27.81
C PHE A 31 8.84 -18.57 27.41
N PRO A 32 8.05 -19.14 28.33
CA PRO A 32 6.82 -19.87 27.99
C PRO A 32 5.90 -19.05 27.08
N ALA A 33 5.60 -17.79 27.41
CA ALA A 33 4.76 -16.91 26.59
C ALA A 33 5.33 -16.69 25.18
N MET A 34 6.64 -16.51 25.04
CA MET A 34 7.30 -16.39 23.73
C MET A 34 7.16 -17.68 22.91
N MET A 35 7.32 -18.85 23.52
CA MET A 35 7.17 -20.13 22.84
C MET A 35 5.70 -20.37 22.42
N ASP A 36 4.76 -20.14 23.30
CA ASP A 36 3.33 -20.23 22.98
C ASP A 36 2.94 -19.27 21.86
N SER A 37 3.54 -18.08 21.82
CA SER A 37 3.36 -17.11 20.75
C SER A 37 3.87 -17.63 19.39
N THR A 38 4.96 -18.42 19.34
CA THR A 38 5.43 -19.00 18.07
C THR A 38 4.39 -19.95 17.47
N PHE A 39 3.79 -20.81 18.29
CA PHE A 39 2.79 -21.76 17.81
C PHE A 39 1.47 -21.08 17.46
N SER A 40 0.97 -20.19 18.31
CA SER A 40 -0.29 -19.47 18.07
C SER A 40 -0.20 -18.55 16.84
N SER A 41 0.88 -17.79 16.71
CA SER A 41 1.10 -16.93 15.53
C SER A 41 1.24 -17.73 14.24
N SER A 42 1.93 -18.87 14.28
CA SER A 42 2.05 -19.77 13.13
C SER A 42 0.70 -20.32 12.68
N LYS A 43 -0.13 -20.77 13.62
CA LYS A 43 -1.49 -21.25 13.37
C LYS A 43 -2.36 -20.12 12.79
N THR A 44 -2.38 -18.96 13.42
CA THR A 44 -3.14 -17.78 12.96
C THR A 44 -2.72 -17.36 11.55
N ALA A 45 -1.41 -17.32 11.25
CA ALA A 45 -0.90 -17.00 9.92
C ALA A 45 -1.41 -17.95 8.84
N PHE A 46 -1.44 -19.24 9.14
CA PHE A 46 -1.96 -20.26 8.21
C PHE A 46 -3.46 -20.12 8.00
N GLU A 47 -4.25 -19.98 9.08
CA GLU A 47 -5.70 -19.83 9.03
C GLU A 47 -6.11 -18.58 8.23
N ILE A 48 -5.46 -17.45 8.46
CA ILE A 48 -5.67 -16.21 7.68
C ILE A 48 -5.36 -16.47 6.19
N SER A 49 -4.21 -17.08 5.88
CA SER A 49 -3.81 -17.35 4.51
C SER A 49 -4.79 -18.27 3.78
N LEU A 50 -5.32 -19.27 4.47
CA LEU A 50 -6.33 -20.17 3.92
C LEU A 50 -7.62 -19.42 3.59
N GLY A 51 -8.10 -18.58 4.50
CA GLY A 51 -9.29 -17.75 4.27
C GLY A 51 -9.13 -16.71 3.16
N LEU A 52 -7.92 -16.18 2.97
CA LEU A 52 -7.61 -15.28 1.87
C LEU A 52 -7.79 -15.91 0.49
N THR A 53 -7.66 -17.23 0.38
CA THR A 53 -7.67 -17.95 -0.91
C THR A 53 -8.93 -17.70 -1.73
N GLY A 54 -10.12 -17.78 -1.11
CA GLY A 54 -11.40 -17.58 -1.80
C GLY A 54 -11.57 -16.14 -2.28
N VAL A 55 -11.31 -15.18 -1.42
CA VAL A 55 -11.53 -13.76 -1.74
C VAL A 55 -10.47 -13.22 -2.71
N LEU A 56 -9.20 -13.63 -2.60
CA LEU A 56 -8.18 -13.32 -3.59
C LEU A 56 -8.52 -13.92 -4.97
N SER A 57 -9.00 -15.17 -5.00
CA SER A 57 -9.43 -15.80 -6.25
C SER A 57 -10.59 -15.04 -6.90
N LEU A 58 -11.59 -14.61 -6.12
CA LEU A 58 -12.69 -13.79 -6.63
C LEU A 58 -12.18 -12.50 -7.27
N TRP A 59 -11.39 -11.73 -6.53
CA TRP A 59 -10.96 -10.42 -6.99
C TRP A 59 -9.96 -10.48 -8.14
N LEU A 60 -8.95 -11.36 -8.11
CA LEU A 60 -8.03 -11.54 -9.23
C LEU A 60 -8.74 -12.10 -10.47
N GLY A 61 -9.79 -12.92 -10.28
CA GLY A 61 -10.68 -13.34 -11.36
C GLY A 61 -11.38 -12.16 -12.02
N VAL A 62 -12.02 -11.29 -11.24
CA VAL A 62 -12.68 -10.06 -11.73
C VAL A 62 -11.68 -9.12 -12.40
N MET A 63 -10.52 -8.91 -11.78
CA MET A 63 -9.44 -8.08 -12.35
C MET A 63 -8.97 -8.59 -13.71
N LYS A 64 -8.83 -9.91 -13.88
CA LYS A 64 -8.42 -10.53 -15.15
C LYS A 64 -9.43 -10.30 -16.27
N VAL A 65 -10.72 -10.32 -15.94
CA VAL A 65 -11.78 -9.94 -16.88
C VAL A 65 -11.62 -8.49 -17.33
N GLY A 66 -11.40 -7.56 -16.41
CA GLY A 66 -11.16 -6.13 -16.69
C GLY A 66 -9.90 -5.92 -17.54
N GLU A 67 -8.80 -6.61 -17.23
CA GLU A 67 -7.55 -6.57 -17.98
C GLU A 67 -7.79 -6.98 -19.45
N LYS A 68 -8.38 -8.17 -19.69
CA LYS A 68 -8.70 -8.67 -21.02
C LYS A 68 -9.77 -7.81 -21.72
N GLY A 69 -10.68 -7.21 -20.95
CA GLY A 69 -11.66 -6.23 -21.40
C GLY A 69 -11.05 -4.90 -21.86
N GLY A 70 -9.75 -4.69 -21.61
CA GLY A 70 -9.00 -3.52 -22.05
C GLY A 70 -9.20 -2.29 -21.16
N VAL A 71 -9.67 -2.44 -19.93
CA VAL A 71 -9.88 -1.34 -18.97
C VAL A 71 -8.57 -0.62 -18.67
N VAL A 72 -7.45 -1.35 -18.55
CA VAL A 72 -6.11 -0.77 -18.36
C VAL A 72 -5.76 0.21 -19.49
N ASN A 73 -6.05 -0.13 -20.73
CA ASN A 73 -5.81 0.74 -21.90
C ASN A 73 -6.67 2.01 -21.86
N VAL A 74 -7.93 1.90 -21.42
CA VAL A 74 -8.83 3.05 -21.29
C VAL A 74 -8.29 4.01 -20.22
N LEU A 75 -7.93 3.47 -19.05
CA LEU A 75 -7.39 4.26 -17.95
C LEU A 75 -6.04 4.92 -18.34
N ALA A 76 -5.16 4.18 -19.00
CA ALA A 76 -3.88 4.72 -19.50
C ALA A 76 -4.07 5.90 -20.46
N LYS A 77 -5.06 5.81 -21.38
CA LYS A 77 -5.41 6.91 -22.28
C LYS A 77 -5.96 8.13 -21.53
N LEU A 78 -6.80 7.90 -20.52
CA LEU A 78 -7.38 8.97 -19.69
C LEU A 78 -6.30 9.73 -18.92
N LEU A 79 -5.29 9.01 -18.41
CA LEU A 79 -4.19 9.58 -17.63
C LEU A 79 -3.11 10.26 -18.49
N SER A 80 -3.02 9.90 -19.78
CA SER A 80 -1.97 10.37 -20.71
C SER A 80 -1.75 11.88 -20.72
N PRO A 81 -2.77 12.77 -20.76
CA PRO A 81 -2.55 14.23 -20.81
C PRO A 81 -1.82 14.78 -19.59
N ILE A 82 -2.05 14.18 -18.41
CA ILE A 82 -1.44 14.58 -17.14
C ILE A 82 0.02 14.11 -17.11
N PHE A 83 0.21 12.83 -17.31
CA PHE A 83 1.52 12.20 -17.15
C PHE A 83 2.52 12.61 -18.22
N THR A 84 2.09 12.94 -19.45
CA THR A 84 3.00 13.46 -20.48
C THR A 84 3.73 14.74 -20.03
N LYS A 85 3.12 15.54 -19.15
CA LYS A 85 3.76 16.76 -18.62
C LYS A 85 4.76 16.49 -17.50
N LEU A 86 4.64 15.35 -16.82
CA LEU A 86 5.55 14.93 -15.76
C LEU A 86 6.84 14.28 -16.31
N PHE A 87 6.88 13.96 -17.60
CA PHE A 87 8.03 13.33 -18.27
C PHE A 87 8.55 14.17 -19.45
N PRO A 88 9.03 15.41 -19.20
CA PRO A 88 9.43 16.31 -20.26
C PRO A 88 10.63 15.81 -21.07
N ASP A 89 11.50 14.98 -20.47
CA ASP A 89 12.71 14.44 -21.11
C ASP A 89 12.41 13.29 -22.09
N ILE A 90 11.15 12.79 -22.13
CA ILE A 90 10.76 11.74 -23.05
C ILE A 90 10.31 12.34 -24.39
N PRO A 91 10.91 11.92 -25.53
CA PRO A 91 10.50 12.39 -26.84
C PRO A 91 9.04 12.06 -27.13
N LYS A 92 8.33 12.99 -27.80
CA LYS A 92 6.93 12.79 -28.16
C LYS A 92 6.78 11.58 -29.08
N GLY A 93 5.83 10.72 -28.74
CA GLY A 93 5.56 9.48 -29.51
C GLY A 93 6.49 8.31 -29.19
N HIS A 94 7.42 8.46 -28.26
CA HIS A 94 8.29 7.34 -27.85
C HIS A 94 7.47 6.22 -27.16
N PRO A 95 7.73 4.93 -27.48
CA PRO A 95 6.98 3.78 -26.94
C PRO A 95 6.96 3.70 -25.41
N VAL A 96 7.99 4.22 -24.73
CA VAL A 96 8.09 4.24 -23.27
C VAL A 96 6.89 4.93 -22.61
N THR A 97 6.33 5.96 -23.25
CA THR A 97 5.15 6.67 -22.75
C THR A 97 3.97 5.71 -22.55
N GLY A 98 3.76 4.81 -23.51
CA GLY A 98 2.74 3.77 -23.40
C GLY A 98 3.01 2.80 -22.25
N SER A 99 4.25 2.34 -22.11
CA SER A 99 4.65 1.40 -21.05
C SER A 99 4.48 2.01 -19.64
N ILE A 100 4.87 3.30 -19.47
CA ILE A 100 4.67 4.04 -18.22
C ILE A 100 3.18 4.12 -17.87
N PHE A 101 2.33 4.54 -18.82
CA PHE A 101 0.91 4.74 -18.54
C PHE A 101 0.18 3.43 -18.28
N MET A 102 0.56 2.37 -18.98
CA MET A 102 0.01 1.03 -18.74
C MET A 102 0.41 0.49 -17.36
N ASN A 103 1.66 0.71 -16.92
CA ASN A 103 2.11 0.34 -15.58
C ASN A 103 1.34 1.10 -14.50
N ILE A 104 1.25 2.43 -14.61
CA ILE A 104 0.53 3.26 -13.63
C ILE A 104 -0.96 2.86 -13.59
N ALA A 105 -1.61 2.68 -14.75
CA ALA A 105 -2.99 2.25 -14.81
C ALA A 105 -3.21 0.87 -14.18
N ALA A 106 -2.29 -0.07 -14.38
CA ALA A 106 -2.35 -1.40 -13.77
C ALA A 106 -2.19 -1.31 -12.24
N ASN A 107 -1.25 -0.52 -11.74
CA ASN A 107 -1.09 -0.27 -10.30
C ASN A 107 -2.33 0.38 -9.68
N MET A 108 -2.90 1.40 -10.33
CA MET A 108 -4.14 2.04 -9.86
C MET A 108 -5.30 1.05 -9.71
N LEU A 109 -5.34 0.05 -10.55
CA LEU A 109 -6.36 -1.01 -10.49
C LEU A 109 -5.98 -2.17 -9.56
N GLY A 110 -4.79 -2.17 -8.94
CA GLY A 110 -4.32 -3.25 -8.08
C GLY A 110 -3.94 -4.52 -8.85
N LEU A 111 -3.52 -4.39 -10.12
CA LEU A 111 -3.08 -5.49 -10.99
C LEU A 111 -1.57 -5.72 -10.87
N ASP A 112 -1.07 -6.06 -9.67
CA ASP A 112 0.36 -6.18 -9.36
C ASP A 112 1.11 -7.12 -10.32
N ASN A 113 0.48 -8.24 -10.73
CA ASN A 113 1.05 -9.20 -11.66
C ASN A 113 1.26 -8.62 -13.07
N ALA A 114 0.41 -7.69 -13.50
CA ALA A 114 0.54 -7.00 -14.79
C ALA A 114 1.42 -5.75 -14.69
N ALA A 115 1.37 -5.05 -13.56
CA ALA A 115 2.08 -3.81 -13.35
C ALA A 115 3.62 -4.00 -13.38
N THR A 116 4.14 -5.00 -12.68
CA THR A 116 5.59 -5.22 -12.57
C THR A 116 6.27 -5.44 -13.93
N PRO A 117 5.83 -6.35 -14.82
CA PRO A 117 6.43 -6.52 -16.15
C PRO A 117 6.35 -5.25 -17.01
N LEU A 118 5.24 -4.51 -16.93
CA LEU A 118 5.09 -3.23 -17.64
C LEU A 118 6.06 -2.17 -17.12
N GLY A 119 6.29 -2.15 -15.81
CA GLY A 119 7.28 -1.25 -15.19
C GLY A 119 8.72 -1.59 -15.57
N LEU A 120 9.08 -2.86 -15.58
CA LEU A 120 10.40 -3.32 -16.04
C LEU A 120 10.65 -2.91 -17.50
N LYS A 121 9.66 -3.11 -18.37
CA LYS A 121 9.71 -2.67 -19.76
C LYS A 121 9.86 -1.14 -19.89
N ALA A 122 9.14 -0.38 -19.07
CA ALA A 122 9.28 1.07 -19.04
C ALA A 122 10.69 1.48 -18.61
N MET A 123 11.28 0.81 -17.61
CA MET A 123 12.65 1.07 -17.16
C MET A 123 13.69 0.76 -18.24
N GLU A 124 13.57 -0.38 -18.94
CA GLU A 124 14.44 -0.73 -20.06
C GLU A 124 14.40 0.36 -21.15
N GLN A 125 13.21 0.78 -21.57
CA GLN A 125 13.04 1.80 -22.58
C GLN A 125 13.53 3.18 -22.12
N MET A 126 13.40 3.54 -20.83
CA MET A 126 14.00 4.76 -20.28
C MET A 126 15.51 4.66 -20.22
N GLN A 127 16.07 3.47 -19.99
CA GLN A 127 17.51 3.24 -19.98
C GLN A 127 18.13 3.39 -21.38
N GLU A 128 17.40 3.06 -22.45
CA GLU A 128 17.84 3.36 -23.82
C GLU A 128 18.05 4.86 -24.05
N LEU A 129 17.14 5.69 -23.52
CA LEU A 129 17.22 7.15 -23.58
C LEU A 129 18.24 7.77 -22.60
N ASN A 130 18.66 7.02 -21.60
CA ASN A 130 19.51 7.52 -20.54
C ASN A 130 20.97 7.68 -21.00
N THR A 131 21.52 8.87 -20.88
CA THR A 131 22.90 9.19 -21.26
C THR A 131 23.93 8.67 -20.27
N LYS A 132 23.57 8.59 -18.96
CA LYS A 132 24.44 8.08 -17.89
C LYS A 132 23.89 6.74 -17.39
N LYS A 133 24.45 5.65 -17.91
CA LYS A 133 23.90 4.30 -17.73
C LYS A 133 23.85 3.79 -16.29
N ASP A 134 24.67 4.32 -15.39
CA ASP A 134 24.75 3.97 -13.96
C ASP A 134 23.97 4.93 -13.04
N THR A 135 23.44 6.01 -13.58
CA THR A 135 22.81 7.10 -12.84
C THR A 135 21.36 7.28 -13.26
N ALA A 136 20.44 7.36 -12.30
CA ALA A 136 19.02 7.52 -12.57
C ALA A 136 18.70 8.82 -13.33
N SER A 137 17.95 8.74 -14.43
CA SER A 137 17.42 9.90 -15.15
C SER A 137 16.24 10.53 -14.41
N ASN A 138 15.87 11.77 -14.73
CA ASN A 138 14.71 12.42 -14.14
C ASN A 138 13.41 11.64 -14.41
N SER A 139 13.24 11.13 -15.62
CA SER A 139 12.09 10.32 -15.99
C SER A 139 12.00 9.04 -15.16
N MET A 140 13.12 8.32 -14.94
CA MET A 140 13.15 7.14 -14.08
C MET A 140 12.77 7.47 -12.63
N ILE A 141 13.26 8.62 -12.11
CA ILE A 141 12.94 9.03 -10.73
C ILE A 141 11.47 9.38 -10.59
N MET A 142 10.90 10.17 -11.50
CA MET A 142 9.47 10.50 -11.50
C MET A 142 8.61 9.23 -11.61
N PHE A 143 8.96 8.32 -12.51
CA PHE A 143 8.27 7.04 -12.66
C PHE A 143 8.30 6.20 -11.38
N LEU A 144 9.45 6.13 -10.74
CA LEU A 144 9.62 5.42 -9.48
C LEU A 144 8.77 6.03 -8.37
N VAL A 145 8.79 7.37 -8.21
CA VAL A 145 7.99 8.05 -7.17
C VAL A 145 6.49 7.88 -7.38
N LEU A 146 6.02 7.88 -8.62
CA LEU A 146 4.61 7.58 -8.94
C LEU A 146 4.23 6.14 -8.58
N ASN A 147 5.15 5.19 -8.71
CA ASN A 147 4.92 3.81 -8.27
C ASN A 147 4.96 3.69 -6.74
N THR A 148 5.90 4.35 -6.05
CA THR A 148 6.01 4.27 -4.57
C THR A 148 4.85 4.97 -3.86
N SER A 149 4.41 6.13 -4.36
CA SER A 149 3.23 6.83 -3.83
C SER A 149 1.92 6.10 -4.10
N GLY A 150 1.92 5.18 -5.06
CA GLY A 150 0.97 4.10 -5.27
C GLY A 150 -0.51 4.50 -5.28
N LEU A 151 -0.92 5.48 -6.14
CA LEU A 151 -2.33 5.85 -6.24
C LEU A 151 -3.19 4.61 -6.53
N THR A 152 -3.84 4.10 -5.48
CA THR A 152 -4.66 2.90 -5.53
C THR A 152 -6.13 3.27 -5.60
N LEU A 153 -6.80 2.93 -6.69
CA LEU A 153 -8.25 3.13 -6.84
C LEU A 153 -9.05 1.99 -6.19
N ILE A 154 -8.46 0.80 -6.10
CA ILE A 154 -9.17 -0.38 -5.60
C ILE A 154 -8.25 -1.14 -4.62
N PRO A 155 -8.31 -0.84 -3.31
CA PRO A 155 -7.47 -1.46 -2.28
C PRO A 155 -7.97 -2.88 -1.90
N VAL A 156 -8.15 -3.75 -2.89
CA VAL A 156 -8.76 -5.07 -2.73
C VAL A 156 -8.08 -5.90 -1.65
N SER A 157 -6.75 -6.00 -1.70
CA SER A 157 -6.01 -6.88 -0.79
C SER A 157 -6.27 -6.54 0.67
N ILE A 158 -6.39 -5.25 1.02
CA ILE A 158 -6.60 -4.83 2.41
C ILE A 158 -8.01 -5.15 2.86
N MET A 159 -9.02 -4.90 2.01
CA MET A 159 -10.41 -5.28 2.31
C MET A 159 -10.56 -6.80 2.51
N VAL A 160 -9.79 -7.59 1.75
CA VAL A 160 -9.76 -9.05 1.90
C VAL A 160 -9.23 -9.46 3.28
N TYR A 161 -8.12 -8.86 3.74
CA TYR A 161 -7.60 -9.10 5.09
C TYR A 161 -8.61 -8.69 6.17
N ARG A 162 -9.26 -7.54 6.04
CA ARG A 162 -10.29 -7.11 6.97
C ARG A 162 -11.47 -8.08 7.04
N ALA A 163 -11.95 -8.55 5.88
CA ALA A 163 -13.02 -9.56 5.82
C ALA A 163 -12.60 -10.84 6.53
N GLN A 164 -11.36 -11.29 6.34
CA GLN A 164 -10.82 -12.49 6.99
C GLN A 164 -10.64 -12.31 8.51
N MET A 165 -10.37 -11.08 8.95
CA MET A 165 -10.26 -10.70 10.37
C MET A 165 -11.61 -10.36 11.01
N ASN A 166 -12.72 -10.75 10.37
CA ASN A 166 -14.10 -10.55 10.84
C ASN A 166 -14.47 -9.07 11.12
N ALA A 167 -13.93 -8.13 10.34
CA ALA A 167 -14.37 -6.75 10.40
C ALA A 167 -15.87 -6.66 10.08
N ALA A 168 -16.61 -5.86 10.85
CA ALA A 168 -18.05 -5.67 10.66
C ALA A 168 -18.38 -5.11 9.26
N GLN A 169 -17.51 -4.22 8.78
CA GLN A 169 -17.61 -3.62 7.44
C GLN A 169 -16.21 -3.57 6.79
N PRO A 170 -15.80 -4.61 6.04
CA PRO A 170 -14.47 -4.67 5.43
C PRO A 170 -14.15 -3.52 4.47
N THR A 171 -15.16 -2.87 3.92
CA THR A 171 -15.06 -1.80 2.92
C THR A 171 -15.05 -0.37 3.48
N ASP A 172 -15.19 -0.18 4.80
CA ASP A 172 -15.22 1.14 5.45
C ASP A 172 -13.92 1.94 5.25
N ILE A 173 -12.79 1.24 5.09
CA ILE A 173 -11.48 1.83 4.81
C ILE A 173 -11.26 2.25 3.35
N PHE A 174 -12.20 1.97 2.44
CA PHE A 174 -12.02 2.22 1.00
C PHE A 174 -11.78 3.71 0.70
N ILE A 175 -12.68 4.59 1.17
CA ILE A 175 -12.54 6.03 0.96
C ILE A 175 -11.33 6.59 1.71
N PRO A 176 -11.08 6.26 2.98
CA PRO A 176 -9.87 6.65 3.67
C PRO A 176 -8.56 6.30 2.93
N ILE A 177 -8.43 5.10 2.39
CA ILE A 177 -7.26 4.70 1.61
C ILE A 177 -7.16 5.53 0.32
N LEU A 178 -8.26 5.70 -0.41
CA LEU A 178 -8.28 6.48 -1.65
C LEU A 178 -7.80 7.93 -1.41
N LEU A 179 -8.25 8.55 -0.33
CA LEU A 179 -7.83 9.89 0.06
C LEU A 179 -6.34 9.92 0.47
N ALA A 180 -5.88 8.95 1.28
CA ALA A 180 -4.50 8.90 1.74
C ALA A 180 -3.52 8.69 0.56
N THR A 181 -3.82 7.79 -0.39
CA THR A 181 -3.00 7.57 -1.59
C THR A 181 -2.97 8.80 -2.49
N PHE A 182 -4.08 9.53 -2.57
CA PHE A 182 -4.12 10.79 -3.32
C PHE A 182 -3.13 11.81 -2.75
N PHE A 183 -3.10 12.02 -1.42
CA PHE A 183 -2.17 12.96 -0.80
C PHE A 183 -0.71 12.51 -0.93
N SER A 184 -0.43 11.22 -0.79
CA SER A 184 0.90 10.66 -1.03
C SER A 184 1.37 10.93 -2.46
N THR A 185 0.52 10.63 -3.45
CA THR A 185 0.85 10.83 -4.87
C THR A 185 1.00 12.31 -5.21
N LEU A 186 0.13 13.16 -4.69
CA LEU A 186 0.23 14.61 -4.88
C LEU A 186 1.54 15.16 -4.31
N ALA A 187 1.91 14.76 -3.10
CA ALA A 187 3.18 15.14 -2.48
C ALA A 187 4.38 14.61 -3.30
N GLY A 188 4.33 13.34 -3.73
CA GLY A 188 5.36 12.75 -4.59
C GLY A 188 5.56 13.53 -5.89
N ILE A 189 4.47 13.89 -6.57
CA ILE A 189 4.51 14.73 -7.80
C ILE A 189 5.12 16.09 -7.50
N ILE A 190 4.66 16.80 -6.46
CA ILE A 190 5.13 18.13 -6.12
C ILE A 190 6.61 18.10 -5.77
N ILE A 191 7.02 17.22 -4.84
CA ILE A 191 8.41 17.13 -4.37
C ILE A 191 9.35 16.78 -5.53
N THR A 192 9.00 15.77 -6.34
CA THR A 192 9.84 15.38 -7.48
C THR A 192 9.92 16.49 -8.53
N SER A 193 8.81 17.17 -8.78
CA SER A 193 8.78 18.29 -9.73
C SER A 193 9.62 19.48 -9.26
N LEU A 194 9.67 19.75 -7.95
CA LEU A 194 10.56 20.77 -7.38
C LEU A 194 12.05 20.40 -7.59
N TYR A 195 12.43 19.14 -7.30
CA TYR A 195 13.81 18.68 -7.55
C TYR A 195 14.20 18.69 -9.03
N GLN A 196 13.24 18.49 -9.93
CA GLN A 196 13.48 18.39 -11.36
C GLN A 196 13.15 19.68 -12.13
N HIS A 197 12.73 20.74 -11.42
CA HIS A 197 12.30 22.02 -12.01
C HIS A 197 11.19 21.88 -13.05
N ILE A 198 10.28 20.89 -12.86
CA ILE A 198 9.11 20.72 -13.74
C ILE A 198 8.07 21.79 -13.39
N ASN A 199 7.64 22.52 -14.40
CA ASN A 199 6.61 23.56 -14.21
C ASN A 199 5.22 22.90 -14.05
N LEU A 200 4.72 22.87 -12.82
CA LEU A 200 3.36 22.42 -12.50
C LEU A 200 2.30 23.51 -12.72
N ILE A 201 2.71 24.79 -12.87
CA ILE A 201 1.81 25.93 -13.07
C ILE A 201 1.54 26.11 -14.58
N ASN A 202 1.06 25.06 -15.22
CA ASN A 202 0.56 25.14 -16.59
C ASN A 202 -0.92 24.81 -16.63
N LYS A 203 -1.65 25.30 -17.66
CA LYS A 203 -3.10 25.15 -17.76
C LYS A 203 -3.59 23.70 -17.59
N THR A 204 -2.89 22.72 -18.16
CA THR A 204 -3.27 21.31 -18.06
C THR A 204 -3.08 20.79 -16.65
N MET A 205 -1.92 21.04 -16.02
CA MET A 205 -1.63 20.59 -14.66
C MET A 205 -2.53 21.28 -13.63
N LEU A 206 -2.72 22.60 -13.78
CA LEU A 206 -3.59 23.35 -12.87
C LEU A 206 -5.03 22.85 -12.96
N LEU A 207 -5.52 22.59 -14.17
CA LEU A 207 -6.90 22.09 -14.35
C LEU A 207 -7.06 20.65 -13.80
N THR A 208 -6.08 19.79 -14.01
CA THR A 208 -6.17 18.37 -13.63
C THR A 208 -5.84 18.14 -12.15
N LEU A 209 -4.68 18.61 -11.67
CA LEU A 209 -4.32 18.48 -10.25
C LEU A 209 -5.18 19.39 -9.38
N GLY A 210 -5.41 20.62 -9.79
CA GLY A 210 -6.30 21.55 -9.09
C GLY A 210 -7.74 21.05 -9.05
N GLY A 211 -8.24 20.50 -10.15
CA GLY A 211 -9.55 19.85 -10.21
C GLY A 211 -9.64 18.62 -9.29
N ALA A 212 -8.62 17.76 -9.30
CA ALA A 212 -8.57 16.62 -8.39
C ALA A 212 -8.51 17.08 -6.92
N CYS A 213 -7.69 18.07 -6.59
CA CYS A 213 -7.66 18.66 -5.24
C CYS A 213 -9.02 19.24 -4.83
N ALA A 214 -9.72 19.93 -5.74
CA ALA A 214 -11.05 20.48 -5.47
C ALA A 214 -12.09 19.38 -5.20
N VAL A 215 -12.05 18.29 -5.97
CA VAL A 215 -12.90 17.11 -5.73
C VAL A 215 -12.61 16.47 -4.38
N VAL A 216 -11.32 16.24 -4.04
CA VAL A 216 -10.93 15.68 -2.76
C VAL A 216 -11.33 16.61 -1.61
N ALA A 217 -11.09 17.91 -1.74
CA ALA A 217 -11.52 18.90 -0.75
C ALA A 217 -13.05 18.90 -0.56
N ALA A 218 -13.83 18.78 -1.63
CA ALA A 218 -15.29 18.70 -1.57
C ALA A 218 -15.74 17.40 -0.87
N ILE A 219 -15.06 16.27 -1.12
CA ILE A 219 -15.34 15.00 -0.43
C ILE A 219 -15.07 15.15 1.07
N ILE A 220 -13.88 15.64 1.46
CA ILE A 220 -13.51 15.84 2.86
C ILE A 220 -14.48 16.80 3.54
N TRP A 221 -14.79 17.93 2.89
CA TRP A 221 -15.75 18.88 3.43
C TRP A 221 -17.14 18.29 3.59
N GLY A 222 -17.62 17.53 2.60
CA GLY A 222 -18.92 16.85 2.67
C GLY A 222 -19.00 15.87 3.85
N PHE A 223 -17.96 15.05 4.03
CA PHE A 223 -17.90 14.12 5.15
C PHE A 223 -17.75 14.84 6.51
N SER A 224 -17.00 15.93 6.59
CA SER A 224 -16.83 16.70 7.85
C SER A 224 -18.11 17.38 8.36
N GLN A 225 -19.15 17.47 7.51
CA GLN A 225 -20.46 18.00 7.92
C GLN A 225 -21.42 16.93 8.45
N MET A 226 -21.03 15.65 8.38
CA MET A 226 -21.86 14.51 8.79
C MET A 226 -21.53 14.11 10.22
N ASP A 227 -22.53 13.61 10.94
CA ASP A 227 -22.29 12.92 12.20
C ASP A 227 -21.57 11.56 11.92
N PRO A 228 -20.86 10.98 12.92
CA PRO A 228 -20.05 9.77 12.70
C PRO A 228 -20.85 8.58 12.16
N ASP A 229 -22.08 8.37 12.60
CA ASP A 229 -22.91 7.24 12.15
C ASP A 229 -23.33 7.40 10.70
N THR A 230 -23.80 8.60 10.32
CA THR A 230 -24.15 8.94 8.94
C THR A 230 -22.94 8.87 8.03
N MET A 231 -21.79 9.39 8.47
CA MET A 231 -20.55 9.36 7.70
C MET A 231 -20.10 7.92 7.42
N ASN A 232 -20.08 7.06 8.43
CA ASN A 232 -19.73 5.65 8.26
C ASN A 232 -20.71 4.94 7.29
N ARG A 233 -22.02 5.16 7.47
CA ARG A 233 -23.05 4.59 6.59
C ARG A 233 -22.93 5.06 5.14
N VAL A 234 -22.73 6.34 4.91
CA VAL A 234 -22.59 6.92 3.56
C VAL A 234 -21.29 6.44 2.92
N SER A 235 -20.17 6.52 3.64
CA SER A 235 -18.85 6.06 3.16
C SER A 235 -18.91 4.61 2.71
N THR A 236 -19.42 3.72 3.54
CA THR A 236 -19.53 2.28 3.24
C THR A 236 -20.48 2.01 2.08
N THR A 237 -21.63 2.72 2.04
CA THR A 237 -22.58 2.55 0.94
C THR A 237 -21.97 3.01 -0.39
N VAL A 238 -21.29 4.16 -0.42
CA VAL A 238 -20.59 4.65 -1.62
C VAL A 238 -19.50 3.68 -2.05
N ALA A 239 -18.68 3.19 -1.11
CA ALA A 239 -17.66 2.20 -1.39
C ALA A 239 -18.23 0.93 -2.03
N ASN A 240 -19.30 0.39 -1.47
CA ASN A 240 -19.94 -0.84 -1.98
C ASN A 240 -20.56 -0.63 -3.37
N ILE A 241 -21.21 0.55 -3.61
CA ILE A 241 -21.74 0.90 -4.94
C ILE A 241 -20.60 1.01 -5.96
N LEU A 242 -19.49 1.67 -5.60
CA LEU A 242 -18.33 1.81 -6.48
C LEU A 242 -17.72 0.45 -6.81
N LEU A 243 -17.50 -0.40 -5.81
CA LEU A 243 -16.94 -1.75 -6.01
C LEU A 243 -17.84 -2.59 -6.91
N MET A 244 -19.16 -2.57 -6.69
CA MET A 244 -20.09 -3.33 -7.52
C MET A 244 -20.15 -2.77 -8.95
N THR A 245 -20.08 -1.44 -9.10
CA THR A 245 -20.00 -0.78 -10.41
C THR A 245 -18.73 -1.18 -11.16
N ILE A 246 -17.59 -1.32 -10.46
CA ILE A 246 -16.34 -1.79 -11.04
C ILE A 246 -16.46 -3.24 -11.52
N ILE A 247 -17.02 -4.12 -10.69
CA ILE A 247 -17.25 -5.53 -11.06
C ILE A 247 -18.11 -5.63 -12.33
N CYS A 248 -19.28 -4.96 -12.32
CA CYS A 248 -20.17 -4.94 -13.47
C CYS A 248 -19.53 -4.30 -14.70
N GLY A 249 -18.80 -3.20 -14.51
CA GLY A 249 -18.07 -2.51 -15.56
C GLY A 249 -17.00 -3.39 -16.23
N PHE A 250 -16.26 -4.16 -15.43
CA PHE A 250 -15.25 -5.10 -15.97
C PHE A 250 -15.89 -6.24 -16.76
N ILE A 251 -17.01 -6.79 -16.26
CA ILE A 251 -17.78 -7.80 -16.98
C ILE A 251 -18.28 -7.24 -18.31
N LEU A 252 -18.90 -6.05 -18.30
CA LEU A 252 -19.40 -5.39 -19.52
C LEU A 252 -18.26 -5.08 -20.51
N ALA A 253 -17.10 -4.64 -20.03
CA ALA A 253 -15.92 -4.43 -20.88
C ALA A 253 -15.46 -5.74 -21.54
N GLY A 254 -15.43 -6.84 -20.80
CA GLY A 254 -15.12 -8.17 -21.31
C GLY A 254 -16.12 -8.62 -22.41
N VAL A 255 -17.42 -8.48 -22.12
CA VAL A 255 -18.49 -8.80 -23.10
C VAL A 255 -18.34 -7.95 -24.38
N ARG A 256 -18.13 -6.64 -24.23
CA ARG A 256 -17.94 -5.72 -25.37
C ARG A 256 -16.73 -6.09 -26.23
N LYS A 257 -15.67 -6.62 -25.62
CA LYS A 257 -14.46 -7.10 -26.31
C LYS A 257 -14.58 -8.55 -26.81
N LYS A 258 -15.74 -9.18 -26.62
CA LYS A 258 -15.99 -10.59 -26.96
C LYS A 258 -15.03 -11.56 -26.28
N VAL A 259 -14.59 -11.23 -25.07
CA VAL A 259 -13.80 -12.11 -24.22
C VAL A 259 -14.75 -13.17 -23.64
N ASN A 260 -14.31 -14.44 -23.58
CA ASN A 260 -14.99 -15.42 -22.74
C ASN A 260 -14.78 -15.02 -21.27
N VAL A 261 -15.78 -14.35 -20.69
CA VAL A 261 -15.72 -13.75 -19.36
C VAL A 261 -15.49 -14.80 -18.30
N TYR A 262 -16.15 -15.94 -18.42
CA TYR A 262 -16.01 -17.01 -17.43
C TYR A 262 -14.61 -17.63 -17.45
N ASP A 263 -14.05 -17.93 -18.60
CA ASP A 263 -12.71 -18.48 -18.71
C ASP A 263 -11.63 -17.48 -18.26
N ALA A 264 -11.82 -16.20 -18.57
CA ALA A 264 -10.94 -15.14 -18.09
C ALA A 264 -11.00 -15.02 -16.56
N PHE A 265 -12.19 -15.12 -15.96
CA PHE A 265 -12.36 -15.15 -14.52
C PHE A 265 -11.63 -16.35 -13.91
N ILE A 266 -11.82 -17.55 -14.43
CA ILE A 266 -11.17 -18.77 -13.93
C ILE A 266 -9.63 -18.68 -14.02
N GLU A 267 -9.10 -18.09 -15.09
CA GLU A 267 -7.65 -17.84 -15.22
C GLU A 267 -7.14 -16.94 -14.09
N GLY A 268 -7.77 -15.80 -13.85
CA GLY A 268 -7.38 -14.90 -12.78
C GLY A 268 -7.63 -15.50 -11.36
N ALA A 269 -8.68 -16.32 -11.21
CA ALA A 269 -8.96 -17.01 -9.95
C ALA A 269 -7.85 -18.03 -9.60
N LYS A 270 -7.27 -18.71 -10.60
CA LYS A 270 -6.09 -19.58 -10.41
C LYS A 270 -4.88 -18.79 -9.94
N ASP A 271 -4.65 -17.60 -10.52
CA ASP A 271 -3.59 -16.69 -10.08
C ASP A 271 -3.80 -16.24 -8.63
N GLY A 272 -5.06 -16.02 -8.25
CA GLY A 272 -5.46 -15.69 -6.87
C GLY A 272 -5.14 -16.80 -5.87
N PHE A 273 -5.46 -18.03 -6.23
CA PHE A 273 -5.13 -19.22 -5.44
C PHE A 273 -3.61 -19.36 -5.25
N GLN A 274 -2.84 -19.25 -6.35
CA GLN A 274 -1.38 -19.33 -6.28
C GLN A 274 -0.77 -18.22 -5.42
N THR A 275 -1.33 -17.01 -5.50
CA THR A 275 -0.90 -15.88 -4.67
C THR A 275 -1.14 -16.14 -3.19
N ALA A 276 -2.31 -16.68 -2.82
CA ALA A 276 -2.62 -17.05 -1.44
C ALA A 276 -1.64 -18.10 -0.90
N VAL A 277 -1.37 -19.14 -1.65
CA VAL A 277 -0.38 -20.18 -1.26
C VAL A 277 1.01 -19.58 -1.11
N ARG A 278 1.43 -18.70 -2.00
CA ARG A 278 2.75 -18.05 -1.95
C ARG A 278 2.91 -17.14 -0.73
N ILE A 279 1.83 -16.54 -0.24
CA ILE A 279 1.84 -15.65 0.93
C ILE A 279 2.07 -16.41 2.24
N ILE A 280 1.67 -17.67 2.36
CA ILE A 280 1.73 -18.46 3.60
C ILE A 280 3.10 -18.38 4.31
N PRO A 281 4.23 -18.74 3.67
CA PRO A 281 5.52 -18.75 4.37
C PRO A 281 5.94 -17.36 4.85
N TYR A 282 5.64 -16.32 4.06
CA TYR A 282 5.97 -14.95 4.43
C TYR A 282 5.14 -14.45 5.61
N LEU A 283 3.85 -14.78 5.64
CA LEU A 283 2.96 -14.38 6.72
C LEU A 283 3.32 -15.12 8.02
N ILE A 284 3.62 -16.41 7.94
CA ILE A 284 4.13 -17.18 9.10
C ILE A 284 5.41 -16.55 9.64
N ALA A 285 6.41 -16.33 8.80
CA ALA A 285 7.69 -15.77 9.24
C ALA A 285 7.52 -14.43 9.95
N ILE A 286 6.72 -13.52 9.39
CA ILE A 286 6.51 -12.19 9.95
C ILE A 286 5.67 -12.25 11.22
N LEU A 287 4.53 -12.93 11.25
CA LEU A 287 3.67 -12.98 12.42
C LEU A 287 4.34 -13.71 13.60
N VAL A 288 5.12 -14.76 13.35
CA VAL A 288 5.91 -15.40 14.41
C VAL A 288 6.96 -14.45 14.97
N GLY A 289 7.70 -13.73 14.10
CA GLY A 289 8.70 -12.75 14.56
C GLY A 289 8.07 -11.63 15.39
N ILE A 290 6.95 -11.06 14.95
CA ILE A 290 6.20 -10.01 15.66
C ILE A 290 5.62 -10.56 16.96
N GLY A 291 5.04 -11.75 16.95
CA GLY A 291 4.45 -12.39 18.12
C GLY A 291 5.47 -12.62 19.22
N VAL A 292 6.66 -13.15 18.88
CA VAL A 292 7.77 -13.31 19.82
C VAL A 292 8.25 -11.94 20.37
N PHE A 293 8.38 -10.93 19.50
CA PHE A 293 8.78 -9.58 19.89
C PHE A 293 7.75 -8.91 20.81
N ARG A 294 6.47 -9.13 20.57
CA ARG A 294 5.37 -8.66 21.44
C ARG A 294 5.34 -9.42 22.78
N ALA A 295 5.41 -10.76 22.75
CA ALA A 295 5.38 -11.59 23.95
C ALA A 295 6.54 -11.30 24.91
N SER A 296 7.71 -10.89 24.41
CA SER A 296 8.82 -10.42 25.26
C SER A 296 8.54 -9.07 25.96
N GLY A 297 7.55 -8.30 25.48
CA GLY A 297 7.25 -6.93 25.90
C GLY A 297 8.07 -5.87 25.16
N ALA A 298 8.89 -6.26 24.18
CA ALA A 298 9.71 -5.34 23.40
C ALA A 298 8.87 -4.35 22.58
N MET A 299 7.75 -4.84 22.00
CA MET A 299 6.83 -3.99 21.23
C MET A 299 6.18 -2.94 22.13
N ASP A 300 5.73 -3.33 23.32
CA ASP A 300 5.07 -2.41 24.26
C ASP A 300 6.05 -1.34 24.77
N MET A 301 7.31 -1.71 25.00
CA MET A 301 8.37 -0.75 25.35
C MET A 301 8.60 0.26 24.22
N LEU A 302 8.65 -0.20 22.97
CA LEU A 302 8.85 0.66 21.80
C LEU A 302 7.66 1.61 21.61
N ILE A 303 6.45 1.07 21.57
CA ILE A 303 5.21 1.85 21.38
C ILE A 303 5.00 2.79 22.57
N GLY A 304 5.19 2.30 23.80
CA GLY A 304 5.06 3.09 25.02
C GLY A 304 6.04 4.26 25.07
N GLY A 305 7.29 4.07 24.66
CA GLY A 305 8.28 5.14 24.56
C GLY A 305 7.88 6.23 23.55
N ILE A 306 7.40 5.82 22.36
CA ILE A 306 6.91 6.77 21.34
C ILE A 306 5.65 7.48 21.84
N ARG A 307 4.72 6.75 22.44
CA ARG A 307 3.49 7.29 23.01
C ARG A 307 3.79 8.36 24.06
N TRP A 308 4.71 8.08 24.97
CA TRP A 308 5.13 9.05 25.99
C TRP A 308 5.68 10.34 25.36
N CYS A 309 6.51 10.23 24.32
CA CYS A 309 7.01 11.39 23.59
C CYS A 309 5.89 12.20 22.92
N VAL A 310 4.90 11.53 22.35
CA VAL A 310 3.76 12.17 21.67
C VAL A 310 2.85 12.86 22.70
N GLU A 311 2.50 12.18 23.78
CA GLU A 311 1.66 12.73 24.87
C GLU A 311 2.33 13.93 25.54
N ALA A 312 3.66 13.95 25.64
CA ALA A 312 4.42 15.08 26.16
C ALA A 312 4.23 16.37 25.31
N THR A 313 3.82 16.23 24.04
CA THR A 313 3.46 17.38 23.18
C THR A 313 2.01 17.85 23.36
N GLY A 314 1.22 17.18 24.18
CA GLY A 314 -0.20 17.47 24.40
C GLY A 314 -1.13 16.99 23.26
N THR A 315 -0.64 16.12 22.38
CA THR A 315 -1.42 15.57 21.27
C THR A 315 -1.98 14.17 21.57
N ASN A 316 -3.09 13.80 20.92
CA ASN A 316 -3.64 12.44 21.04
C ASN A 316 -2.64 11.43 20.46
N ALA A 317 -2.34 10.37 21.20
CA ALA A 317 -1.36 9.34 20.86
C ALA A 317 -2.00 8.00 20.40
N GLU A 318 -3.30 7.95 20.16
CA GLU A 318 -4.02 6.74 19.75
C GLU A 318 -3.49 6.13 18.43
N TRP A 319 -3.03 6.98 17.52
CA TRP A 319 -2.43 6.59 16.25
C TRP A 319 -1.11 5.82 16.39
N VAL A 320 -0.45 5.93 17.54
CA VAL A 320 0.88 5.32 17.78
C VAL A 320 0.80 3.80 17.75
N ASP A 321 -0.33 3.20 18.12
CA ASP A 321 -0.53 1.74 18.08
C ASP A 321 -0.48 1.16 16.66
N ALA A 322 -0.84 1.95 15.66
CA ALA A 322 -0.76 1.57 14.25
C ALA A 322 0.61 1.89 13.62
N LEU A 323 1.46 2.69 14.27
CA LEU A 323 2.71 3.20 13.74
C LEU A 323 3.69 2.11 13.23
N PRO A 324 3.79 0.91 13.85
CA PRO A 324 4.64 -0.16 13.33
C PRO A 324 4.37 -0.51 11.87
N THR A 325 3.10 -0.46 11.44
CA THR A 325 2.73 -0.68 10.03
C THR A 325 3.29 0.40 9.11
N ALA A 326 3.18 1.67 9.52
CA ALA A 326 3.70 2.81 8.75
C ALA A 326 5.22 2.77 8.61
N LEU A 327 5.94 2.45 9.69
CA LEU A 327 7.41 2.36 9.70
C LEU A 327 7.92 1.20 8.83
N MET A 328 7.18 0.08 8.81
CA MET A 328 7.54 -1.09 8.03
C MET A 328 7.26 -0.92 6.53
N LYS A 329 6.29 -0.10 6.16
CA LYS A 329 5.78 0.01 4.79
C LYS A 329 6.84 0.39 3.75
N PRO A 330 7.68 1.42 3.94
CA PRO A 330 8.76 1.74 3.01
C PRO A 330 9.80 0.62 2.85
N LEU A 331 9.99 -0.18 3.90
CA LEU A 331 11.03 -1.21 4.01
C LEU A 331 10.59 -2.56 3.41
N SER A 332 9.35 -2.95 3.67
CA SER A 332 8.81 -4.26 3.27
C SER A 332 7.28 -4.28 3.23
N GLY A 333 6.72 -4.50 2.05
CA GLY A 333 5.27 -4.64 1.88
C GLY A 333 4.67 -5.87 2.60
N SER A 334 5.38 -7.00 2.61
CA SER A 334 4.98 -8.18 3.37
C SER A 334 5.13 -7.98 4.87
N GLY A 335 6.20 -7.29 5.31
CA GLY A 335 6.41 -6.93 6.70
C GLY A 335 5.31 -5.99 7.23
N ALA A 336 4.99 -4.93 6.49
CA ALA A 336 3.92 -4.00 6.84
C ALA A 336 2.54 -4.70 6.87
N ARG A 337 2.31 -5.66 5.97
CA ARG A 337 1.09 -6.49 5.97
C ARG A 337 0.99 -7.33 7.24
N GLY A 338 2.11 -7.91 7.68
CA GLY A 338 2.17 -8.62 8.97
C GLY A 338 1.87 -7.72 10.16
N MET A 339 2.44 -6.49 10.19
CA MET A 339 2.15 -5.49 11.22
C MET A 339 0.67 -5.04 11.21
N MET A 340 0.08 -4.89 10.03
CA MET A 340 -1.36 -4.62 9.89
C MET A 340 -2.22 -5.74 10.48
N VAL A 341 -1.87 -6.99 10.19
CA VAL A 341 -2.59 -8.17 10.72
C VAL A 341 -2.40 -8.25 12.23
N ASP A 342 -1.20 -8.03 12.75
CA ASP A 342 -0.92 -7.97 14.19
C ASP A 342 -1.74 -6.88 14.89
N ALA A 343 -1.80 -5.67 14.32
CA ALA A 343 -2.63 -4.59 14.86
C ALA A 343 -4.12 -4.96 14.90
N MET A 344 -4.65 -5.54 13.82
CA MET A 344 -6.05 -6.01 13.80
C MET A 344 -6.31 -7.15 14.79
N THR A 345 -5.35 -8.04 14.99
CA THR A 345 -5.47 -9.16 15.95
C THR A 345 -5.42 -8.65 17.39
N THR A 346 -4.54 -7.71 17.69
CA THR A 346 -4.28 -7.22 19.04
C THR A 346 -5.34 -6.22 19.51
N TYR A 347 -5.67 -5.26 18.65
CA TYR A 347 -6.56 -4.15 18.99
C TYR A 347 -7.97 -4.32 18.46
N GLY A 348 -8.18 -5.28 17.55
CA GLY A 348 -9.44 -5.51 16.84
C GLY A 348 -9.47 -4.87 15.45
N ALA A 349 -10.10 -5.55 14.50
CA ALA A 349 -10.17 -5.09 13.10
C ALA A 349 -10.94 -3.77 12.95
N ASP A 350 -11.92 -3.49 13.80
CA ASP A 350 -12.75 -2.30 13.76
C ASP A 350 -12.32 -1.21 14.76
N SER A 351 -11.23 -1.44 15.51
CA SER A 351 -10.63 -0.40 16.35
C SER A 351 -9.99 0.70 15.49
N PHE A 352 -9.76 1.87 16.08
CA PHE A 352 -9.04 2.95 15.43
C PHE A 352 -7.65 2.49 14.94
N ALA A 353 -6.87 1.82 15.78
CA ALA A 353 -5.56 1.29 15.43
C ALA A 353 -5.62 0.24 14.31
N GLY A 354 -6.60 -0.66 14.34
CA GLY A 354 -6.83 -1.67 13.30
C GLY A 354 -7.16 -1.03 11.96
N ARG A 355 -8.09 -0.07 11.91
CA ARG A 355 -8.44 0.69 10.71
C ARG A 355 -7.28 1.53 10.20
N LEU A 356 -6.61 2.28 11.08
CA LEU A 356 -5.48 3.12 10.71
C LEU A 356 -4.32 2.29 10.14
N SER A 357 -4.01 1.12 10.73
CA SER A 357 -3.00 0.21 10.18
C SER A 357 -3.33 -0.27 8.77
N CYS A 358 -4.62 -0.50 8.49
CA CYS A 358 -5.11 -0.82 7.14
C CYS A 358 -4.93 0.36 6.17
N VAL A 359 -5.22 1.59 6.62
CA VAL A 359 -5.02 2.78 5.80
C VAL A 359 -3.53 3.04 5.57
N PHE A 360 -2.65 2.85 6.55
CA PHE A 360 -1.20 2.92 6.36
C PHE A 360 -0.71 1.90 5.32
N GLN A 361 -1.19 0.66 5.40
CA GLN A 361 -0.82 -0.36 4.43
C GLN A 361 -1.25 0.01 3.00
N GLY A 362 -2.38 0.69 2.86
CA GLY A 362 -2.94 1.09 1.57
C GLY A 362 -2.48 2.45 1.05
N SER A 363 -1.89 3.30 1.88
CA SER A 363 -1.62 4.70 1.54
C SER A 363 -0.45 4.90 0.58
N THR A 364 0.49 3.96 0.54
CA THR A 364 1.70 3.99 -0.31
C THR A 364 2.07 2.59 -0.78
N ASP A 365 3.10 2.45 -1.61
CA ASP A 365 3.73 1.16 -1.90
C ASP A 365 5.11 1.08 -1.21
N THR A 366 5.85 0.00 -1.42
CA THR A 366 7.10 -0.29 -0.72
C THR A 366 8.29 0.37 -1.42
N THR A 367 8.69 1.55 -0.98
CA THR A 367 9.69 2.41 -1.63
C THR A 367 11.00 1.68 -1.90
N PHE A 368 11.61 1.02 -0.91
CA PHE A 368 12.90 0.34 -1.12
C PHE A 368 12.80 -0.89 -2.02
N TYR A 369 11.66 -1.59 -2.04
CA TYR A 369 11.43 -2.70 -2.96
C TYR A 369 11.35 -2.20 -4.40
N ILE A 370 10.57 -1.16 -4.65
CA ILE A 370 10.41 -0.55 -5.98
C ILE A 370 11.74 -0.03 -6.50
N LEU A 371 12.53 0.65 -5.65
CA LEU A 371 13.89 1.07 -5.97
C LEU A 371 14.77 -0.10 -6.39
N ALA A 372 14.78 -1.17 -5.60
CA ALA A 372 15.63 -2.33 -5.88
C ALA A 372 15.24 -3.05 -7.17
N VAL A 373 13.93 -3.23 -7.41
CA VAL A 373 13.42 -3.95 -8.59
C VAL A 373 13.65 -3.12 -9.86
N TYR A 374 13.24 -1.87 -9.88
CA TYR A 374 13.27 -1.07 -11.09
C TYR A 374 14.66 -0.54 -11.43
N PHE A 375 15.40 -0.01 -10.46
CA PHE A 375 16.78 0.42 -10.72
C PHE A 375 17.74 -0.77 -10.90
N GLY A 376 17.52 -1.84 -10.14
CA GLY A 376 18.30 -3.06 -10.26
C GLY A 376 18.19 -3.71 -11.64
N SER A 377 17.01 -3.72 -12.24
CA SER A 377 16.77 -4.33 -13.56
C SER A 377 17.57 -3.69 -14.69
N VAL A 378 17.93 -2.41 -14.56
CA VAL A 378 18.66 -1.65 -15.58
C VAL A 378 20.05 -1.20 -15.13
N GLY A 379 20.54 -1.70 -13.99
CA GLY A 379 21.91 -1.49 -13.52
C GLY A 379 22.18 -0.07 -12.98
N ILE A 380 21.17 0.66 -12.53
CA ILE A 380 21.34 1.98 -11.88
C ILE A 380 21.98 1.80 -10.51
N LYS A 381 23.10 2.48 -10.27
CA LYS A 381 23.85 2.51 -9.00
C LYS A 381 23.62 3.79 -8.22
N HIS A 382 23.48 4.92 -8.92
CA HIS A 382 23.29 6.25 -8.33
C HIS A 382 21.83 6.69 -8.44
N THR A 383 21.09 6.57 -7.34
CA THR A 383 19.64 6.83 -7.26
C THR A 383 19.29 8.32 -7.24
N ARG A 384 20.28 9.22 -7.04
CA ARG A 384 20.06 10.67 -6.90
C ARG A 384 19.00 10.97 -5.81
N HIS A 385 18.02 11.81 -6.14
CA HIS A 385 16.95 12.22 -5.23
C HIS A 385 15.75 11.24 -5.15
N ALA A 386 15.82 10.07 -5.81
CA ALA A 386 14.70 9.12 -5.84
C ALA A 386 14.26 8.64 -4.45
N VAL A 387 15.24 8.27 -3.59
CA VAL A 387 14.98 7.81 -2.22
C VAL A 387 14.29 8.91 -1.40
N ASN A 388 14.83 10.12 -1.45
CA ASN A 388 14.27 11.25 -0.69
C ASN A 388 12.85 11.58 -1.13
N CYS A 389 12.60 11.63 -2.44
CA CYS A 389 11.26 11.90 -2.97
C CYS A 389 10.27 10.80 -2.60
N GLY A 390 10.67 9.52 -2.69
CA GLY A 390 9.83 8.39 -2.29
C GLY A 390 9.47 8.42 -0.81
N LEU A 391 10.47 8.57 0.08
CA LEU A 391 10.24 8.62 1.53
C LEU A 391 9.42 9.84 1.98
N LEU A 392 9.58 10.98 1.31
CA LEU A 392 8.73 12.15 1.59
C LEU A 392 7.29 11.95 1.11
N ALA A 393 7.07 11.23 0.01
CA ALA A 393 5.74 10.83 -0.41
C ALA A 393 5.11 9.83 0.58
N ASP A 394 5.90 8.86 1.08
CA ASP A 394 5.46 7.93 2.14
C ASP A 394 5.06 8.68 3.40
N LEU A 395 5.88 9.62 3.86
CA LEU A 395 5.60 10.45 5.04
C LEU A 395 4.30 11.25 4.86
N ALA A 396 4.10 11.86 3.69
CA ALA A 396 2.87 12.59 3.40
C ALA A 396 1.64 11.66 3.42
N GLY A 397 1.77 10.44 2.89
CA GLY A 397 0.73 9.41 2.96
C GLY A 397 0.40 9.00 4.40
N VAL A 398 1.40 8.82 5.25
CA VAL A 398 1.24 8.50 6.68
C VAL A 398 0.53 9.64 7.41
N ILE A 399 0.97 10.88 7.23
CA ILE A 399 0.35 12.05 7.86
C ILE A 399 -1.12 12.18 7.41
N ALA A 400 -1.37 12.08 6.10
CA ALA A 400 -2.72 12.14 5.56
C ALA A 400 -3.62 11.01 6.12
N ALA A 401 -3.09 9.79 6.22
CA ALA A 401 -3.82 8.65 6.77
C ALA A 401 -4.26 8.88 8.22
N ILE A 402 -3.39 9.47 9.06
CA ILE A 402 -3.73 9.80 10.45
C ILE A 402 -4.89 10.79 10.49
N PHE A 403 -4.79 11.93 9.78
CA PHE A 403 -5.85 12.94 9.78
C PHE A 403 -7.16 12.42 9.20
N ILE A 404 -7.10 11.64 8.12
CA ILE A 404 -8.29 11.05 7.49
C ILE A 404 -8.93 10.03 8.44
N CYS A 405 -8.14 9.18 9.12
CA CYS A 405 -8.70 8.23 10.07
C CYS A 405 -9.34 8.92 11.29
N TYR A 406 -8.78 10.02 11.78
CA TYR A 406 -9.47 10.81 12.81
C TYR A 406 -10.77 11.45 12.30
N LEU A 407 -10.83 11.84 11.03
CA LEU A 407 -12.07 12.35 10.44
C LEU A 407 -13.16 11.27 10.34
N PHE A 408 -12.79 10.03 9.97
CA PHE A 408 -13.75 8.97 9.67
C PHE A 408 -14.10 8.08 10.87
N PHE A 409 -13.19 7.95 11.83
CA PHE A 409 -13.28 6.94 12.90
C PHE A 409 -12.90 7.48 14.30
N GLY A 410 -12.51 8.76 14.41
CA GLY A 410 -12.14 9.43 15.67
C GLY A 410 -13.30 10.03 16.43
#